data_5e88fb602e6409e1e0cac08448c5e874
#
_entry.id   5e88fb602e6409e1e0cac08448c5e874
#
_cell.length_a   1.000
_cell.length_b   1.000
_cell.length_c   1.000
_cell.angle_alpha   90.00
_cell.angle_beta   90.00
_cell.angle_gamma   90.00
#
_symmetry.space_group_name_H-M   'P 1'
#
loop_
_entity.id
_entity.type
_entity.pdbx_description
1 polymer ?
#
loop_
_entity_poly.entity_id
_entity_poly.type
_entity_poly.pdbx_seq_one_letter_code
_entity_poly.pdbx_strand_id
1 'polypeptide(L)'
;MRKRKSCYRPYGGRRIALWQRVVLVLIAAALVCFGVLEGGVLSGAQTQVASGAGAPEVMVIFGCKAEPWGPSELLRDRLDTALDYLEEHPDMKVVVTGGQGSDEPVTEAQCMYDYLTEHGVEGENIILEDRASNTWENIKYTQVLFQSGAVEPTGKILAVSSGFHLARIRMLWAREWEGTYTLSTLAAPASHIPSRLKMYVREPLALVKSFLFDR
;
A
#
# COMPACT_ATOMS: atom_id res chain seq x y z
N MET A 1 -57.79 -4.95 -57.89
CA MET A 1 -56.60 -5.33 -57.11
C MET A 1 -55.98 -4.08 -56.49
N ARG A 2 -56.13 -3.88 -55.15
CA ARG A 2 -55.60 -2.74 -54.45
C ARG A 2 -54.23 -3.16 -53.83
N LYS A 3 -53.12 -2.61 -54.34
CA LYS A 3 -51.74 -2.82 -53.76
C LYS A 3 -51.68 -2.19 -52.38
N ARG A 4 -51.48 -3.01 -51.32
CA ARG A 4 -51.14 -2.55 -49.98
C ARG A 4 -49.73 -1.93 -50.01
N LYS A 5 -49.64 -0.63 -49.78
CA LYS A 5 -48.34 0.04 -49.53
C LYS A 5 -47.85 -0.40 -48.13
N SER A 6 -46.72 -1.09 -48.08
CA SER A 6 -46.00 -1.42 -46.86
C SER A 6 -45.50 -0.15 -46.23
N CYS A 7 -45.96 0.18 -45.02
CA CYS A 7 -45.49 1.29 -44.22
C CYS A 7 -44.25 0.83 -43.42
N TYR A 8 -43.12 0.70 -44.10
CA TYR A 8 -41.84 0.54 -43.42
C TYR A 8 -41.43 1.91 -42.86
N ARG A 9 -41.58 2.14 -41.55
CA ARG A 9 -40.97 3.27 -40.83
C ARG A 9 -39.53 2.88 -40.50
N PRO A 10 -38.51 3.52 -41.09
CA PRO A 10 -37.13 3.29 -40.65
C PRO A 10 -37.02 3.74 -39.22
N TYR A 11 -36.46 2.87 -38.37
CA TYR A 11 -36.12 3.15 -36.99
C TYR A 11 -35.11 4.33 -36.97
N GLY A 12 -35.60 5.53 -36.74
CA GLY A 12 -34.78 6.73 -36.63
C GLY A 12 -33.93 6.59 -35.39
N GLY A 13 -32.71 6.07 -35.53
CA GLY A 13 -31.72 6.00 -34.44
C GLY A 13 -31.57 7.40 -33.86
N ARG A 14 -31.87 7.57 -32.55
CA ARG A 14 -31.64 8.82 -31.82
C ARG A 14 -30.17 9.17 -31.97
N ARG A 15 -29.85 10.20 -32.72
CA ARG A 15 -28.46 10.73 -32.78
C ARG A 15 -28.09 11.25 -31.40
N ILE A 16 -27.05 10.64 -30.80
CA ILE A 16 -26.49 11.09 -29.52
C ILE A 16 -26.09 12.56 -29.72
N ALA A 17 -26.57 13.46 -28.86
CA ALA A 17 -26.24 14.87 -28.89
C ALA A 17 -24.72 15.09 -28.66
N LEU A 18 -24.16 16.19 -29.20
CA LEU A 18 -22.73 16.46 -29.12
C LEU A 18 -22.21 16.42 -27.67
N TRP A 19 -22.95 17.04 -26.76
CA TRP A 19 -22.57 17.04 -25.32
C TRP A 19 -22.54 15.60 -24.72
N GLN A 20 -23.44 14.70 -25.13
CA GLN A 20 -23.45 13.31 -24.70
C GLN A 20 -22.21 12.56 -25.20
N ARG A 21 -21.75 12.85 -26.43
CA ARG A 21 -20.51 12.29 -26.99
C ARG A 21 -19.31 12.78 -26.20
N VAL A 22 -19.25 14.08 -25.88
CA VAL A 22 -18.17 14.66 -25.05
C VAL A 22 -18.14 14.00 -23.69
N VAL A 23 -19.29 13.85 -23.00
CA VAL A 23 -19.38 13.17 -21.71
C VAL A 23 -18.89 11.72 -21.80
N LEU A 24 -19.32 10.97 -22.82
CA LEU A 24 -18.85 9.59 -23.03
C LEU A 24 -17.34 9.50 -23.26
N VAL A 25 -16.76 10.42 -24.02
CA VAL A 25 -15.31 10.47 -24.22
C VAL A 25 -14.58 10.79 -22.92
N LEU A 26 -15.07 11.72 -22.11
CA LEU A 26 -14.46 12.04 -20.80
C LEU A 26 -14.54 10.85 -19.83
N ILE A 27 -15.68 10.15 -19.80
CA ILE A 27 -15.82 8.93 -18.98
C ILE A 27 -14.84 7.86 -19.47
N ALA A 28 -14.76 7.62 -20.77
CA ALA A 28 -13.83 6.64 -21.33
C ALA A 28 -12.37 7.00 -21.00
N ALA A 29 -11.98 8.26 -21.12
CA ALA A 29 -10.65 8.73 -20.76
C ALA A 29 -10.37 8.52 -19.26
N ALA A 30 -11.32 8.84 -18.38
CA ALA A 30 -11.19 8.62 -16.94
C ALA A 30 -11.04 7.13 -16.60
N LEU A 31 -11.80 6.25 -17.25
CA LEU A 31 -11.69 4.80 -17.06
C LEU A 31 -10.32 4.25 -17.52
N VAL A 32 -9.83 4.75 -18.67
CA VAL A 32 -8.48 4.37 -19.16
C VAL A 32 -7.41 4.85 -18.19
N CYS A 33 -7.47 6.10 -17.73
CA CYS A 33 -6.52 6.62 -16.73
C CYS A 33 -6.56 5.79 -15.43
N PHE A 34 -7.74 5.47 -14.93
CA PHE A 34 -7.89 4.63 -13.75
C PHE A 34 -7.31 3.23 -13.98
N GLY A 35 -7.58 2.62 -15.13
CA GLY A 35 -7.01 1.30 -15.49
C GLY A 35 -5.47 1.30 -15.57
N VAL A 36 -4.86 2.37 -16.07
CA VAL A 36 -3.39 2.52 -16.11
C VAL A 36 -2.82 2.62 -14.69
N LEU A 37 -3.45 3.44 -13.83
CA LEU A 37 -3.05 3.59 -12.43
C LEU A 37 -3.19 2.27 -11.66
N GLU A 38 -4.30 1.57 -11.85
CA GLU A 38 -4.54 0.25 -11.24
C GLU A 38 -3.52 -0.77 -11.72
N GLY A 39 -3.18 -0.77 -13.01
CA GLY A 39 -2.09 -1.58 -13.56
C GLY A 39 -0.75 -1.30 -12.89
N GLY A 40 -0.46 -0.04 -12.56
CA GLY A 40 0.70 0.37 -11.78
C GLY A 40 0.67 -0.17 -10.35
N VAL A 41 -0.47 -0.08 -9.68
CA VAL A 41 -0.66 -0.63 -8.32
C VAL A 41 -0.46 -2.15 -8.35
N LEU A 42 -1.08 -2.86 -9.27
CA LEU A 42 -0.98 -4.32 -9.40
C LEU A 42 0.43 -4.80 -9.75
N SER A 43 1.14 -4.09 -10.63
CA SER A 43 2.53 -4.41 -10.97
C SER A 43 3.48 -4.20 -9.77
N GLY A 44 3.18 -3.21 -8.94
CA GLY A 44 3.91 -2.94 -7.69
C GLY A 44 3.56 -3.86 -6.53
N ALA A 45 2.49 -4.65 -6.63
CA ALA A 45 1.97 -5.49 -5.55
C ALA A 45 2.75 -6.79 -5.30
N GLN A 46 3.89 -6.97 -5.96
CA GLN A 46 4.66 -8.21 -5.90
C GLN A 46 5.73 -8.17 -4.82
N THR A 47 5.96 -9.33 -4.19
CA THR A 47 7.14 -9.57 -3.35
C THR A 47 8.40 -9.52 -4.22
N GLN A 48 9.37 -8.72 -3.79
CA GLN A 48 10.69 -8.59 -4.42
C GLN A 48 11.75 -8.55 -3.32
N VAL A 49 12.17 -9.72 -2.87
CA VAL A 49 13.20 -9.86 -1.84
C VAL A 49 14.51 -10.26 -2.53
N ALA A 50 15.54 -9.45 -2.30
CA ALA A 50 16.87 -9.78 -2.75
C ALA A 50 17.47 -10.90 -1.89
N SER A 51 18.33 -11.74 -2.46
CA SER A 51 18.97 -12.87 -1.77
C SER A 51 20.49 -12.75 -1.78
N GLY A 52 21.15 -13.54 -0.95
CA GLY A 52 22.61 -13.56 -0.83
C GLY A 52 23.17 -12.23 -0.34
N ALA A 53 24.22 -11.73 -0.97
CA ALA A 53 24.85 -10.45 -0.59
C ALA A 53 23.91 -9.23 -0.68
N GLY A 54 22.75 -9.37 -1.33
CA GLY A 54 21.70 -8.36 -1.42
C GLY A 54 20.58 -8.52 -0.38
N ALA A 55 20.62 -9.54 0.48
CA ALA A 55 19.57 -9.80 1.45
C ALA A 55 19.33 -8.60 2.39
N PRO A 56 18.06 -8.31 2.73
CA PRO A 56 17.73 -7.21 3.64
C PRO A 56 18.21 -7.52 5.07
N GLU A 57 18.54 -6.48 5.79
CA GLU A 57 19.10 -6.55 7.15
C GLU A 57 18.19 -5.93 8.21
N VAL A 58 17.30 -5.05 7.79
CA VAL A 58 16.29 -4.41 8.63
C VAL A 58 14.94 -4.54 7.95
N MET A 59 13.94 -4.93 8.72
CA MET A 59 12.55 -4.96 8.30
C MET A 59 11.85 -3.67 8.71
N VAL A 60 10.99 -3.12 7.84
CA VAL A 60 10.08 -2.01 8.16
C VAL A 60 8.65 -2.46 7.89
N ILE A 61 7.84 -2.57 8.94
CA ILE A 61 6.43 -2.95 8.84
C ILE A 61 5.59 -1.68 8.86
N PHE A 62 4.83 -1.46 7.79
CA PHE A 62 3.94 -0.31 7.67
C PHE A 62 2.60 -0.58 8.33
N GLY A 63 2.19 0.29 9.23
CA GLY A 63 0.91 0.24 9.91
C GLY A 63 -0.29 0.43 8.96
N CYS A 64 -1.48 0.14 9.47
CA CYS A 64 -2.74 0.25 8.73
C CYS A 64 -3.89 0.73 9.60
N LYS A 65 -4.22 0.01 10.66
CA LYS A 65 -5.24 0.38 11.65
C LYS A 65 -5.15 -0.52 12.89
N ALA A 66 -5.18 0.13 14.07
CA ALA A 66 -5.38 -0.54 15.36
C ALA A 66 -6.88 -0.50 15.75
N GLU A 67 -7.47 -1.66 16.00
CA GLU A 67 -8.84 -1.81 16.47
C GLU A 67 -8.84 -2.00 18.02
N PRO A 68 -9.97 -1.79 18.73
CA PRO A 68 -10.01 -1.98 20.19
C PRO A 68 -9.62 -3.38 20.69
N TRP A 69 -9.63 -4.35 19.81
CA TRP A 69 -9.30 -5.76 20.12
C TRP A 69 -7.96 -6.22 19.54
N GLY A 70 -7.13 -5.29 19.00
CA GLY A 70 -5.83 -5.59 18.40
C GLY A 70 -5.71 -5.13 16.95
N PRO A 71 -4.79 -5.70 16.16
CA PRO A 71 -4.61 -5.30 14.77
C PRO A 71 -5.84 -5.58 13.92
N SER A 72 -6.19 -4.64 13.02
CA SER A 72 -7.19 -4.91 11.98
C SER A 72 -6.76 -6.10 11.11
N GLU A 73 -7.70 -6.73 10.39
CA GLU A 73 -7.38 -7.90 9.57
C GLU A 73 -6.27 -7.63 8.52
N LEU A 74 -6.27 -6.45 7.91
CA LEU A 74 -5.19 -6.06 6.98
C LEU A 74 -3.84 -5.85 7.69
N LEU A 75 -3.85 -5.34 8.93
CA LEU A 75 -2.64 -5.19 9.72
C LEU A 75 -2.14 -6.55 10.19
N ARG A 76 -3.05 -7.45 10.60
CA ARG A 76 -2.71 -8.83 10.98
C ARG A 76 -2.06 -9.58 9.82
N ASP A 77 -2.64 -9.51 8.62
CA ASP A 77 -2.04 -10.14 7.43
C ASP A 77 -0.57 -9.69 7.22
N ARG A 78 -0.24 -8.41 7.50
CA ARG A 78 1.13 -7.89 7.42
C ARG A 78 2.03 -8.45 8.51
N LEU A 79 1.51 -8.51 9.73
CA LEU A 79 2.24 -9.01 10.89
C LEU A 79 2.52 -10.50 10.76
N ASP A 80 1.54 -11.30 10.34
CA ASP A 80 1.71 -12.74 10.10
C ASP A 80 2.75 -12.98 8.99
N THR A 81 2.69 -12.20 7.90
CA THR A 81 3.70 -12.26 6.82
C THR A 81 5.10 -11.87 7.31
N ALA A 82 5.19 -10.92 8.23
CA ALA A 82 6.46 -10.53 8.84
C ALA A 82 6.99 -11.64 9.77
N LEU A 83 6.12 -12.26 10.58
CA LEU A 83 6.47 -13.37 11.46
C LEU A 83 7.01 -14.57 10.68
N ASP A 84 6.35 -14.96 9.59
CA ASP A 84 6.81 -16.04 8.71
C ASP A 84 8.25 -15.78 8.20
N TYR A 85 8.56 -14.52 7.88
CA TYR A 85 9.90 -14.14 7.43
C TYR A 85 10.92 -14.12 8.58
N LEU A 86 10.50 -13.66 9.78
CA LEU A 86 11.34 -13.57 10.96
C LEU A 86 11.67 -14.95 11.56
N GLU A 87 10.86 -15.97 11.34
CA GLU A 87 11.19 -17.36 11.72
C GLU A 87 12.53 -17.83 11.12
N GLU A 88 12.82 -17.40 9.88
CA GLU A 88 14.10 -17.69 9.19
C GLU A 88 15.20 -16.65 9.51
N HIS A 89 14.84 -15.51 10.16
CA HIS A 89 15.74 -14.39 10.42
C HIS A 89 15.52 -13.80 11.84
N PRO A 90 15.71 -14.60 12.91
CA PRO A 90 15.31 -14.24 14.28
C PRO A 90 16.04 -13.02 14.84
N ASP A 91 17.26 -12.73 14.40
CA ASP A 91 18.06 -11.61 14.87
C ASP A 91 17.82 -10.30 14.09
N MET A 92 16.89 -10.31 13.11
CA MET A 92 16.60 -9.15 12.28
C MET A 92 15.97 -8.02 13.09
N LYS A 93 16.49 -6.79 12.97
CA LYS A 93 15.86 -5.62 13.55
C LYS A 93 14.60 -5.23 12.78
N VAL A 94 13.55 -4.90 13.50
CA VAL A 94 12.23 -4.58 12.97
C VAL A 94 11.84 -3.16 13.37
N VAL A 95 11.59 -2.29 12.41
CA VAL A 95 10.96 -1.00 12.65
C VAL A 95 9.47 -1.16 12.38
N VAL A 96 8.63 -0.85 13.35
CA VAL A 96 7.17 -0.77 13.20
C VAL A 96 6.79 0.71 13.10
N THR A 97 6.15 1.13 12.01
CA THR A 97 5.87 2.54 11.76
C THR A 97 4.39 2.80 11.56
N GLY A 98 3.83 3.73 12.34
CA GLY A 98 2.44 4.17 12.28
C GLY A 98 1.98 4.82 13.58
N GLY A 99 1.47 6.05 13.48
CA GLY A 99 0.93 6.79 14.62
C GLY A 99 -0.47 6.34 15.01
N GLN A 100 -1.19 7.22 15.68
CA GLN A 100 -2.54 6.95 16.18
C GLN A 100 -3.59 7.67 15.33
N GLY A 101 -4.48 6.91 14.71
CA GLY A 101 -5.67 7.46 14.08
C GLY A 101 -6.67 8.01 15.12
N SER A 102 -7.56 8.91 14.70
CA SER A 102 -8.52 9.55 15.60
C SER A 102 -9.54 8.59 16.23
N ASP A 103 -9.71 7.42 15.65
CA ASP A 103 -10.63 6.35 16.09
C ASP A 103 -9.88 5.11 16.59
N GLU A 104 -8.60 5.23 16.88
CA GLU A 104 -7.75 4.14 17.36
C GLU A 104 -7.44 4.26 18.85
N PRO A 105 -7.44 3.15 19.60
CA PRO A 105 -7.19 3.16 21.04
C PRO A 105 -5.72 3.38 21.39
N VAL A 106 -4.81 2.97 20.52
CA VAL A 106 -3.35 3.06 20.64
C VAL A 106 -2.74 3.40 19.29
N THR A 107 -1.44 3.73 19.25
CA THR A 107 -0.74 3.90 17.97
C THR A 107 -0.65 2.57 17.22
N GLU A 108 -0.64 2.64 15.88
CA GLU A 108 -0.46 1.44 15.06
C GLU A 108 0.88 0.75 15.40
N ALA A 109 1.94 1.54 15.65
CA ALA A 109 3.25 1.01 16.05
C ALA A 109 3.18 0.23 17.37
N GLN A 110 2.46 0.75 18.39
CA GLN A 110 2.29 0.02 19.66
C GLN A 110 1.50 -1.26 19.47
N CYS A 111 0.41 -1.22 18.70
CA CYS A 111 -0.38 -2.41 18.37
C CYS A 111 0.46 -3.49 17.67
N MET A 112 1.35 -3.08 16.75
CA MET A 112 2.27 -3.99 16.07
C MET A 112 3.33 -4.57 17.02
N TYR A 113 3.88 -3.75 17.89
CA TYR A 113 4.85 -4.17 18.91
C TYR A 113 4.25 -5.24 19.83
N ASP A 114 3.06 -4.98 20.38
CA ASP A 114 2.37 -5.90 21.27
C ASP A 114 2.12 -7.24 20.57
N TYR A 115 1.61 -7.19 19.34
CA TYR A 115 1.34 -8.39 18.55
C TYR A 115 2.61 -9.21 18.27
N LEU A 116 3.69 -8.58 17.82
CA LEU A 116 4.94 -9.27 17.51
C LEU A 116 5.58 -9.90 18.75
N THR A 117 5.57 -9.19 19.88
CA THR A 117 6.12 -9.71 21.15
C THR A 117 5.29 -10.86 21.69
N GLU A 118 3.97 -10.80 21.60
CA GLU A 118 3.06 -11.92 21.94
C GLU A 118 3.32 -13.17 21.09
N HIS A 119 3.86 -12.99 19.86
CA HIS A 119 4.20 -14.10 18.95
C HIS A 119 5.70 -14.45 18.96
N GLY A 120 6.44 -14.00 19.98
CA GLY A 120 7.79 -14.48 20.26
C GLY A 120 8.93 -13.66 19.66
N VAL A 121 8.67 -12.51 19.02
CA VAL A 121 9.74 -11.59 18.60
C VAL A 121 10.29 -10.86 19.83
N GLU A 122 11.61 -10.87 20.00
CA GLU A 122 12.25 -10.18 21.13
C GLU A 122 12.02 -8.68 21.05
N GLY A 123 11.50 -8.07 22.12
CA GLY A 123 11.16 -6.65 22.14
C GLY A 123 12.34 -5.72 21.90
N GLU A 124 13.57 -6.16 22.23
CA GLU A 124 14.81 -5.42 21.94
C GLU A 124 15.17 -5.37 20.45
N ASN A 125 14.57 -6.22 19.63
CA ASN A 125 14.69 -6.22 18.18
C ASN A 125 13.67 -5.31 17.50
N ILE A 126 12.67 -4.79 18.24
CA ILE A 126 11.59 -3.98 17.69
C ILE A 126 11.77 -2.51 18.04
N ILE A 127 11.80 -1.65 17.05
CA ILE A 127 11.91 -0.21 17.19
C ILE A 127 10.59 0.44 16.74
N LEU A 128 10.01 1.29 17.62
CA LEU A 128 8.75 1.95 17.35
C LEU A 128 8.96 3.32 16.70
N GLU A 129 8.25 3.56 15.61
CA GLU A 129 7.97 4.88 15.06
C GLU A 129 6.46 5.12 15.18
N ASP A 130 6.03 5.93 16.13
CA ASP A 130 4.64 6.06 16.56
C ASP A 130 4.03 7.46 16.28
N ARG A 131 4.70 8.29 15.46
CA ARG A 131 4.29 9.67 15.19
C ARG A 131 3.70 9.90 13.82
N ALA A 132 3.97 9.01 12.88
CA ALA A 132 3.56 9.17 11.50
C ALA A 132 2.04 9.11 11.33
N SER A 133 1.48 10.03 10.57
CA SER A 133 0.05 10.11 10.25
C SER A 133 -0.28 9.73 8.80
N ASN A 134 0.72 9.48 7.98
CA ASN A 134 0.57 9.10 6.58
C ASN A 134 1.82 8.35 6.08
N THR A 135 1.74 7.74 4.90
CA THR A 135 2.82 6.91 4.35
C THR A 135 4.12 7.66 4.10
N TRP A 136 4.06 8.94 3.73
CA TRP A 136 5.26 9.74 3.55
C TRP A 136 5.97 9.98 4.89
N GLU A 137 5.23 10.30 5.94
CA GLU A 137 5.76 10.45 7.29
C GLU A 137 6.32 9.14 7.84
N ASN A 138 5.66 7.99 7.59
CA ASN A 138 6.20 6.68 7.94
C ASN A 138 7.62 6.51 7.37
N ILE A 139 7.82 6.81 6.10
CA ILE A 139 9.12 6.70 5.44
C ILE A 139 10.12 7.72 6.02
N LYS A 140 9.70 8.97 6.16
CA LYS A 140 10.55 10.05 6.63
C LYS A 140 11.00 9.85 8.08
N TYR A 141 10.11 9.44 8.97
CA TYR A 141 10.46 9.22 10.37
C TYR A 141 11.26 7.93 10.57
N THR A 142 11.03 6.90 9.76
CA THR A 142 11.94 5.74 9.67
C THR A 142 13.34 6.18 9.27
N GLN A 143 13.47 7.11 8.32
CA GLN A 143 14.76 7.69 7.94
C GLN A 143 15.44 8.39 9.12
N VAL A 144 14.69 9.14 9.92
CA VAL A 144 15.24 9.80 11.12
C VAL A 144 15.78 8.76 12.13
N LEU A 145 15.07 7.63 12.31
CA LEU A 145 15.57 6.55 13.18
C LEU A 145 16.90 5.97 12.68
N PHE A 146 17.07 5.78 11.38
CA PHE A 146 18.32 5.31 10.80
C PHE A 146 19.45 6.33 10.93
N GLN A 147 19.16 7.62 10.68
CA GLN A 147 20.14 8.69 10.82
C GLN A 147 20.56 8.96 12.28
N SER A 148 19.70 8.70 13.23
CA SER A 148 20.00 8.85 14.67
C SER A 148 20.85 7.71 15.26
N GLY A 149 21.08 6.65 14.48
CA GLY A 149 21.76 5.45 14.96
C GLY A 149 20.89 4.53 15.84
N ALA A 150 19.57 4.80 15.91
CA ALA A 150 18.65 3.89 16.61
C ALA A 150 18.61 2.51 15.92
N VAL A 151 18.81 2.49 14.61
CA VAL A 151 19.01 1.30 13.77
C VAL A 151 20.08 1.63 12.75
N GLU A 152 21.04 0.75 12.56
CA GLU A 152 22.13 0.93 11.60
C GLU A 152 22.02 -0.07 10.43
N PRO A 153 21.15 0.21 9.42
CA PRO A 153 21.08 -0.66 8.26
C PRO A 153 22.30 -0.44 7.36
N THR A 154 22.88 -1.50 6.83
CA THR A 154 24.00 -1.41 5.87
C THR A 154 23.50 -1.06 4.44
N GLY A 155 22.33 -0.52 4.31
CA GLY A 155 21.77 -0.06 3.04
C GLY A 155 20.70 -0.98 2.44
N LYS A 156 20.26 -2.03 3.14
CA LYS A 156 19.32 -3.03 2.61
C LYS A 156 18.12 -3.18 3.54
N ILE A 157 16.97 -2.80 3.05
CA ILE A 157 15.73 -2.69 3.82
C ILE A 157 14.65 -3.58 3.22
N LEU A 158 13.86 -4.24 4.07
CA LEU A 158 12.67 -4.99 3.70
C LEU A 158 11.42 -4.25 4.15
N ALA A 159 10.65 -3.70 3.23
CA ALA A 159 9.33 -3.14 3.54
C ALA A 159 8.26 -4.23 3.49
N VAL A 160 7.52 -4.40 4.57
CA VAL A 160 6.36 -5.29 4.66
C VAL A 160 5.09 -4.46 4.66
N SER A 161 4.21 -4.73 3.70
CA SER A 161 2.90 -4.09 3.60
C SER A 161 1.96 -4.90 2.71
N SER A 162 0.66 -4.55 2.73
CA SER A 162 -0.29 -5.15 1.79
C SER A 162 0.11 -4.85 0.35
N GLY A 163 -0.05 -5.82 -0.57
CA GLY A 163 0.42 -5.72 -1.94
C GLY A 163 -0.03 -4.44 -2.67
N PHE A 164 -1.31 -4.06 -2.54
CA PHE A 164 -1.84 -2.83 -3.15
C PHE A 164 -1.12 -1.54 -2.68
N HIS A 165 -0.50 -1.53 -1.50
CA HIS A 165 0.18 -0.37 -0.93
C HIS A 165 1.65 -0.24 -1.37
N LEU A 166 2.29 -1.33 -1.79
CA LEU A 166 3.72 -1.37 -2.08
C LEU A 166 4.14 -0.44 -3.23
N ALA A 167 3.29 -0.25 -4.24
CA ALA A 167 3.59 0.68 -5.34
C ALA A 167 3.80 2.11 -4.81
N ARG A 168 2.97 2.56 -3.87
CA ARG A 168 3.06 3.89 -3.25
C ARG A 168 4.28 3.99 -2.32
N ILE A 169 4.55 2.95 -1.54
CA ILE A 169 5.76 2.88 -0.70
C ILE A 169 7.01 3.01 -1.57
N ARG A 170 7.13 2.23 -2.65
CA ARG A 170 8.30 2.29 -3.56
C ARG A 170 8.49 3.67 -4.18
N MET A 171 7.40 4.31 -4.62
CA MET A 171 7.44 5.64 -5.22
C MET A 171 7.95 6.68 -4.22
N LEU A 172 7.39 6.70 -3.01
CA LEU A 172 7.80 7.64 -1.96
C LEU A 172 9.20 7.35 -1.45
N TRP A 173 9.54 6.07 -1.27
CA TRP A 173 10.88 5.64 -0.87
C TRP A 173 11.95 6.11 -1.86
N ALA A 174 11.75 5.86 -3.15
CA ALA A 174 12.70 6.27 -4.18
C ALA A 174 12.90 7.81 -4.24
N ARG A 175 11.90 8.58 -3.82
CA ARG A 175 11.96 10.03 -3.75
C ARG A 175 12.73 10.55 -2.53
N GLU A 176 12.49 9.95 -1.36
CA GLU A 176 13.08 10.42 -0.09
C GLU A 176 14.53 9.95 0.09
N TRP A 177 14.90 8.80 -0.45
CA TRP A 177 16.16 8.13 -0.13
C TRP A 177 17.20 8.15 -1.25
N GLU A 178 16.90 8.69 -2.43
CA GLU A 178 17.79 8.96 -3.57
C GLU A 178 18.95 7.94 -3.74
N GLY A 179 18.64 6.63 -3.64
CA GLY A 179 19.62 5.56 -3.83
C GLY A 179 20.49 5.22 -2.60
N THR A 180 20.26 5.85 -1.45
CA THR A 180 21.00 5.57 -0.21
C THR A 180 20.74 4.14 0.30
N TYR A 181 19.51 3.64 0.14
CA TYR A 181 19.10 2.31 0.60
C TYR A 181 18.39 1.55 -0.50
N THR A 182 18.73 0.27 -0.64
CA THR A 182 18.04 -0.66 -1.53
C THR A 182 16.79 -1.20 -0.85
N LEU A 183 15.63 -0.97 -1.46
CA LEU A 183 14.35 -1.45 -0.94
C LEU A 183 13.98 -2.79 -1.55
N SER A 184 13.92 -3.82 -0.72
CA SER A 184 13.18 -5.06 -0.96
C SER A 184 11.75 -4.92 -0.44
N THR A 185 10.81 -5.66 -0.98
CA THR A 185 9.41 -5.60 -0.56
C THR A 185 8.83 -6.99 -0.37
N LEU A 186 8.10 -7.16 0.72
CA LEU A 186 7.36 -8.36 1.06
C LEU A 186 5.86 -8.03 1.08
N ALA A 187 5.13 -8.62 0.13
CA ALA A 187 3.71 -8.36 -0.06
C ALA A 187 2.87 -9.25 0.85
N ALA A 188 2.26 -8.67 1.87
CA ALA A 188 1.23 -9.36 2.64
C ALA A 188 -0.05 -9.53 1.81
N PRO A 189 -0.75 -10.66 1.96
CA PRO A 189 -2.06 -10.86 1.37
C PRO A 189 -3.06 -9.82 1.92
N ALA A 190 -4.23 -9.74 1.32
CA ALA A 190 -5.36 -9.00 1.86
C ALA A 190 -6.52 -9.99 1.94
N SER A 191 -6.55 -10.76 3.04
CA SER A 191 -7.47 -11.89 3.24
C SER A 191 -8.91 -11.42 3.35
N HIS A 192 -9.16 -10.26 3.99
CA HIS A 192 -10.49 -9.69 4.13
C HIS A 192 -10.98 -9.03 2.83
N ILE A 193 -11.87 -9.73 2.11
CA ILE A 193 -12.35 -9.33 0.78
C ILE A 193 -12.94 -7.91 0.73
N PRO A 194 -13.84 -7.49 1.66
CA PRO A 194 -14.39 -6.13 1.61
C PRO A 194 -13.33 -5.05 1.73
N SER A 195 -12.37 -5.19 2.66
CA SER A 195 -11.25 -4.26 2.82
C SER A 195 -10.35 -4.25 1.59
N ARG A 196 -10.06 -5.43 1.02
CA ARG A 196 -9.28 -5.57 -0.20
C ARG A 196 -9.89 -4.79 -1.36
N LEU A 197 -11.18 -4.99 -1.64
CA LEU A 197 -11.87 -4.29 -2.74
C LEU A 197 -11.87 -2.77 -2.52
N LYS A 198 -12.15 -2.31 -1.30
CA LYS A 198 -12.10 -0.89 -0.94
C LYS A 198 -10.72 -0.30 -1.20
N MET A 199 -9.65 -1.02 -0.84
CA MET A 199 -8.29 -0.52 -0.98
C MET A 199 -7.83 -0.48 -2.43
N TYR A 200 -8.15 -1.47 -3.27
CA TYR A 200 -7.82 -1.42 -4.70
C TYR A 200 -8.52 -0.26 -5.42
N VAL A 201 -9.72 0.14 -5.03
CA VAL A 201 -10.36 1.36 -5.58
C VAL A 201 -9.69 2.63 -5.06
N ARG A 202 -9.26 2.66 -3.80
CA ARG A 202 -8.67 3.82 -3.14
C ARG A 202 -7.22 4.08 -3.56
N GLU A 203 -6.40 3.03 -3.68
CA GLU A 203 -4.94 3.16 -3.85
C GLU A 203 -4.51 3.87 -5.13
N PRO A 204 -5.15 3.69 -6.31
CA PRO A 204 -4.83 4.49 -7.49
C PRO A 204 -4.94 6.00 -7.25
N LEU A 205 -6.00 6.41 -6.53
CA LEU A 205 -6.22 7.82 -6.18
C LEU A 205 -5.23 8.30 -5.10
N ALA A 206 -4.93 7.44 -4.12
CA ALA A 206 -3.94 7.74 -3.08
C ALA A 206 -2.52 7.87 -3.67
N LEU A 207 -2.18 7.04 -4.67
CA LEU A 207 -0.91 7.12 -5.40
C LEU A 207 -0.76 8.48 -6.10
N VAL A 208 -1.80 8.94 -6.82
CA VAL A 208 -1.80 10.27 -7.46
C VAL A 208 -1.69 11.39 -6.43
N LYS A 209 -2.46 11.32 -5.33
CA LYS A 209 -2.35 12.30 -4.23
C LYS A 209 -0.92 12.36 -3.71
N SER A 210 -0.35 11.20 -3.37
CA SER A 210 1.02 11.15 -2.83
C SER A 210 2.06 11.63 -3.85
N PHE A 211 1.87 11.33 -5.14
CA PHE A 211 2.75 11.83 -6.19
C PHE A 211 2.76 13.36 -6.27
N LEU A 212 1.62 14.01 -6.10
CA LEU A 212 1.47 15.45 -6.27
C LEU A 212 1.75 16.26 -4.99
N PHE A 213 1.42 15.74 -3.81
CA PHE A 213 1.33 16.53 -2.58
C PHE A 213 2.25 16.06 -1.45
N ASP A 214 2.62 14.77 -1.39
CA ASP A 214 3.47 14.25 -0.32
C ASP A 214 4.94 14.46 -0.71
N ARG A 215 5.56 15.55 -0.16
CA ARG A 215 6.94 15.98 -0.44
C ARG A 215 7.65 16.41 0.84
#